data_d4260e9b6ed53353a7765825af6633d5
#
_entry.id   d4260e9b6ed53353a7765825af6633d5
#
_cell.length_a   1.000
_cell.length_b   1.000
_cell.length_c   1.000
_cell.angle_alpha   90.00
_cell.angle_beta   90.00
_cell.angle_gamma   90.00
#
_symmetry.space_group_name_H-M   'P 1'
#
loop_
_entity.id
_entity.type
_entity.pdbx_description
1 polymer ?
#
loop_
_entity_poly.entity_id
_entity_poly.type
_entity_poly.pdbx_seq_one_letter_code
_entity_poly.pdbx_strand_id
1 'polypeptide(L)'
;MTRLPLTIWAFFVTAIIGVISFPVLLSAALLLIFDRSFGTSFFLSDIYLAGEVLHYQGGSPVLFEHLFWFLGHPEVYIIILPALGITSEIIATNSRKPIFGYRAMIMSILAIAFLSTIVWGHHMFISGMNPFLGSVFTFTTLLIAIPSAVKAFNYITTLWKGNLQLNPAMLFSIGLVSTFITGGLTGIILGDSTLDINVHDTYFVVAHFHLVMGISALYGMFAGIYHRFPKKFGRMLNKNL
;
A
#
# COMPACT_ATOMS: atom_id res chain seq x y z
N MET A 1 -10.94 -22.73 5.29
CA MET A 1 -10.43 -21.39 4.94
C MET A 1 -9.91 -21.28 3.49
N THR A 2 -9.30 -22.30 2.90
CA THR A 2 -8.72 -22.26 1.53
C THR A 2 -9.73 -22.23 0.37
N ARG A 3 -10.99 -21.90 0.61
CA ARG A 3 -12.05 -21.81 -0.42
C ARG A 3 -12.76 -20.46 -0.45
N LEU A 4 -12.28 -19.48 0.33
CA LEU A 4 -12.87 -18.14 0.35
C LEU A 4 -12.52 -17.38 -0.94
N PRO A 5 -13.43 -16.56 -1.48
CA PRO A 5 -13.10 -15.63 -2.56
C PRO A 5 -11.90 -14.74 -2.22
N LEU A 6 -11.08 -14.39 -3.22
CA LEU A 6 -9.90 -13.53 -3.00
C LEU A 6 -10.29 -12.14 -2.47
N THR A 7 -11.47 -11.64 -2.82
CA THR A 7 -12.03 -10.42 -2.22
C THR A 7 -12.15 -10.54 -0.71
N ILE A 8 -12.67 -11.66 -0.21
CA ILE A 8 -12.85 -11.88 1.23
C ILE A 8 -11.50 -12.01 1.94
N TRP A 9 -10.53 -12.70 1.33
CA TRP A 9 -9.15 -12.74 1.83
C TRP A 9 -8.55 -11.34 1.94
N ALA A 10 -8.72 -10.52 0.90
CA ALA A 10 -8.20 -9.16 0.87
C ALA A 10 -8.79 -8.30 2.00
N PHE A 11 -10.12 -8.27 2.16
CA PHE A 11 -10.77 -7.52 3.25
C PHE A 11 -10.39 -8.03 4.64
N PHE A 12 -10.32 -9.34 4.83
CA PHE A 12 -9.94 -9.94 6.11
C PHE A 12 -8.53 -9.52 6.51
N VAL A 13 -7.58 -9.60 5.60
CA VAL A 13 -6.19 -9.22 5.83
C VAL A 13 -6.04 -7.71 6.03
N THR A 14 -6.78 -6.92 5.27
CA THR A 14 -6.85 -5.45 5.45
C THR A 14 -7.31 -5.08 6.87
N ALA A 15 -8.31 -5.77 7.40
CA ALA A 15 -8.77 -5.53 8.76
C ALA A 15 -7.68 -5.86 9.80
N ILE A 16 -6.92 -6.93 9.61
CA ILE A 16 -5.81 -7.30 10.50
C ILE A 16 -4.73 -6.21 10.49
N ILE A 17 -4.31 -5.74 9.30
CA ILE A 17 -3.33 -4.66 9.18
C ILE A 17 -3.82 -3.40 9.91
N GLY A 18 -5.09 -3.04 9.72
CA GLY A 18 -5.69 -1.89 10.38
C GLY A 18 -5.64 -2.00 11.91
N VAL A 19 -6.04 -3.15 12.47
CA VAL A 19 -6.02 -3.38 13.93
C VAL A 19 -4.60 -3.26 14.51
N ILE A 20 -3.58 -3.65 13.74
CA ILE A 20 -2.18 -3.56 14.19
C ILE A 20 -1.66 -2.11 14.10
N SER A 21 -1.97 -1.38 13.04
CA SER A 21 -1.30 -0.12 12.72
C SER A 21 -2.01 1.14 13.26
N PHE A 22 -3.34 1.18 13.31
CA PHE A 22 -4.07 2.35 13.83
C PHE A 22 -3.77 2.72 15.28
N PRO A 23 -3.58 1.78 16.23
CA PRO A 23 -3.22 2.12 17.61
C PRO A 23 -1.87 2.85 17.73
N VAL A 24 -0.92 2.56 16.84
CA VAL A 24 0.39 3.23 16.83
C VAL A 24 0.26 4.68 16.36
N LEU A 25 -0.55 4.95 15.33
CA LEU A 25 -0.87 6.35 14.95
C LEU A 25 -1.61 7.08 16.07
N LEU A 26 -2.53 6.41 16.76
CA LEU A 26 -3.23 7.01 17.89
C LEU A 26 -2.26 7.43 19.00
N SER A 27 -1.23 6.61 19.30
CA SER A 27 -0.20 7.00 20.26
C SER A 27 0.59 8.23 19.78
N ALA A 28 0.94 8.32 18.50
CA ALA A 28 1.59 9.52 17.95
C ALA A 28 0.71 10.78 18.14
N ALA A 29 -0.59 10.67 17.85
CA ALA A 29 -1.53 11.77 18.03
C ALA A 29 -1.67 12.21 19.49
N LEU A 30 -1.73 11.26 20.42
CA LEU A 30 -1.79 11.55 21.84
C LEU A 30 -0.52 12.24 22.34
N LEU A 31 0.66 11.75 21.98
CA LEU A 31 1.93 12.37 22.34
C LEU A 31 2.05 13.78 21.75
N LEU A 32 1.56 14.01 20.54
CA LEU A 32 1.53 15.33 19.92
C LEU A 32 0.57 16.30 20.67
N ILE A 33 -0.56 15.79 21.16
CA ILE A 33 -1.48 16.57 21.99
C ILE A 33 -0.79 16.95 23.31
N PHE A 34 -0.06 16.04 23.94
CA PHE A 34 0.69 16.35 25.17
C PHE A 34 1.76 17.42 24.92
N ASP A 35 2.52 17.33 23.83
CA ASP A 35 3.51 18.35 23.49
C ASP A 35 2.86 19.73 23.28
N ARG A 36 1.67 19.78 22.67
CA ARG A 36 0.99 21.04 22.39
C ARG A 36 0.22 21.63 23.58
N SER A 37 -0.30 20.79 24.47
CA SER A 37 -1.25 21.22 25.51
C SER A 37 -0.68 21.17 26.92
N PHE A 38 0.33 20.34 27.17
CA PHE A 38 0.87 20.12 28.52
C PHE A 38 2.36 20.43 28.65
N GLY A 39 3.00 20.97 27.59
CA GLY A 39 4.41 21.38 27.61
C GLY A 39 5.39 20.23 27.70
N THR A 40 5.03 19.04 27.26
CA THR A 40 5.95 17.93 27.08
C THR A 40 6.78 18.11 25.79
N SER A 41 7.80 17.28 25.58
CA SER A 41 8.69 17.40 24.42
C SER A 41 9.03 16.04 23.79
N PHE A 42 8.04 15.22 23.52
CA PHE A 42 8.26 13.92 22.86
C PHE A 42 8.87 14.06 21.47
N PHE A 43 8.45 15.10 20.72
CA PHE A 43 8.83 15.28 19.31
C PHE A 43 9.65 16.54 19.05
N LEU A 44 9.84 17.40 20.04
CA LEU A 44 10.64 18.62 19.92
C LEU A 44 12.13 18.30 20.12
N SER A 45 12.98 18.78 19.23
CA SER A 45 14.42 18.80 19.39
C SER A 45 14.83 19.87 20.42
N ASP A 46 16.12 19.89 20.80
CA ASP A 46 16.66 20.90 21.69
C ASP A 46 16.25 22.31 21.27
N ILE A 47 15.77 23.11 22.24
CA ILE A 47 15.35 24.48 21.99
C ILE A 47 16.51 25.41 22.33
N TYR A 48 16.97 26.20 21.34
CA TYR A 48 17.97 27.23 21.51
C TYR A 48 17.27 28.58 21.75
N LEU A 49 17.53 29.22 22.88
CA LEU A 49 17.07 30.59 23.15
C LEU A 49 18.28 31.49 23.31
N ALA A 50 18.38 32.53 22.47
CA ALA A 50 19.51 33.49 22.47
C ALA A 50 20.91 32.82 22.32
N GLY A 51 20.98 31.67 21.66
CA GLY A 51 22.23 30.94 21.45
C GLY A 51 22.60 29.94 22.56
N GLU A 52 21.81 29.88 23.63
CA GLU A 52 21.98 28.89 24.70
C GLU A 52 20.93 27.78 24.58
N VAL A 53 21.36 26.54 24.77
CA VAL A 53 20.46 25.40 24.89
C VAL A 53 19.71 25.54 26.22
N LEU A 54 18.40 25.66 26.16
CA LEU A 54 17.59 25.51 27.36
C LEU A 54 17.84 24.10 27.91
N HIS A 55 18.03 23.97 29.24
CA HIS A 55 18.19 22.69 29.93
C HIS A 55 16.91 21.84 29.87
N TYR A 56 16.52 21.53 28.65
CA TYR A 56 15.34 20.78 28.31
C TYR A 56 15.80 19.62 27.46
N GLN A 57 15.67 18.40 28.00
CA GLN A 57 15.93 17.23 27.19
C GLN A 57 14.83 17.14 26.14
N GLY A 58 15.13 17.60 24.95
CA GLY A 58 14.25 17.54 23.81
C GLY A 58 13.98 16.08 23.41
N GLY A 59 12.81 15.82 22.81
CA GLY A 59 12.49 14.58 22.14
C GLY A 59 13.13 14.52 20.76
N SER A 60 12.53 13.74 19.88
CA SER A 60 13.02 13.58 18.52
C SER A 60 11.88 13.61 17.50
N PRO A 61 11.94 14.46 16.45
CA PRO A 61 11.02 14.39 15.32
C PRO A 61 11.02 13.02 14.63
N VAL A 62 12.14 12.33 14.63
CA VAL A 62 12.29 10.97 14.08
C VAL A 62 11.37 9.97 14.82
N LEU A 63 11.12 10.16 16.11
CA LEU A 63 10.15 9.35 16.85
C LEU A 63 8.74 9.52 16.26
N PHE A 64 8.32 10.76 15.95
CA PHE A 64 7.04 11.00 15.31
C PHE A 64 6.95 10.29 13.96
N GLU A 65 7.99 10.40 13.14
CA GLU A 65 8.03 9.75 11.82
C GLU A 65 7.92 8.23 11.93
N HIS A 66 8.59 7.58 12.86
CA HIS A 66 8.46 6.14 13.09
C HIS A 66 7.03 5.75 13.46
N LEU A 67 6.41 6.46 14.39
CA LEU A 67 5.03 6.20 14.83
C LEU A 67 4.02 6.48 13.71
N PHE A 68 4.24 7.54 12.92
CA PHE A 68 3.40 7.89 11.79
C PHE A 68 3.51 6.86 10.67
N TRP A 69 4.72 6.55 10.21
CA TRP A 69 4.95 5.66 9.08
C TRP A 69 4.65 4.20 9.38
N PHE A 70 4.61 3.81 10.66
CA PHE A 70 4.12 2.49 11.06
C PHE A 70 2.65 2.26 10.67
N LEU A 71 1.84 3.31 10.54
CA LEU A 71 0.56 3.25 9.83
C LEU A 71 0.71 3.67 8.37
N GLY A 72 1.43 4.76 8.09
CA GLY A 72 1.44 5.40 6.77
C GLY A 72 1.80 4.45 5.64
N HIS A 73 2.72 3.52 5.86
CA HIS A 73 3.03 2.49 4.87
C HIS A 73 1.96 1.39 4.80
N PRO A 74 1.54 0.73 5.90
CA PRO A 74 0.41 -0.21 5.86
C PRO A 74 -0.87 0.38 5.28
N GLU A 75 -1.13 1.67 5.42
CA GLU A 75 -2.32 2.34 4.89
C GLU A 75 -2.45 2.17 3.37
N VAL A 76 -1.36 2.27 2.62
CA VAL A 76 -1.41 2.09 1.17
C VAL A 76 -1.83 0.67 0.80
N TYR A 77 -1.45 -0.33 1.62
CA TYR A 77 -1.91 -1.71 1.42
C TYR A 77 -3.35 -1.93 1.89
N ILE A 78 -3.80 -1.23 2.93
CA ILE A 78 -5.22 -1.21 3.35
C ILE A 78 -6.10 -0.74 2.19
N ILE A 79 -5.63 0.22 1.40
CA ILE A 79 -6.37 0.77 0.26
C ILE A 79 -6.31 -0.16 -0.96
N ILE A 80 -5.13 -0.67 -1.33
CA ILE A 80 -4.98 -1.40 -2.59
C ILE A 80 -5.41 -2.88 -2.51
N LEU A 81 -5.25 -3.57 -1.38
CA LEU A 81 -5.57 -4.99 -1.26
C LEU A 81 -7.05 -5.30 -1.58
N PRO A 82 -8.05 -4.55 -1.08
CA PRO A 82 -9.44 -4.75 -1.47
C PRO A 82 -9.67 -4.61 -2.98
N ALA A 83 -9.06 -3.61 -3.62
CA ALA A 83 -9.14 -3.40 -5.05
C ALA A 83 -8.54 -4.59 -5.84
N LEU A 84 -7.39 -5.10 -5.42
CA LEU A 84 -6.77 -6.29 -6.00
C LEU A 84 -7.64 -7.55 -5.79
N GLY A 85 -8.29 -7.68 -4.63
CA GLY A 85 -9.22 -8.76 -4.36
C GLY A 85 -10.41 -8.76 -5.33
N ILE A 86 -11.08 -7.61 -5.46
CA ILE A 86 -12.22 -7.41 -6.37
C ILE A 86 -11.79 -7.69 -7.81
N THR A 87 -10.66 -7.13 -8.25
CA THR A 87 -10.11 -7.31 -9.59
C THR A 87 -9.84 -8.78 -9.90
N SER A 88 -9.40 -9.57 -8.93
CA SER A 88 -9.16 -11.01 -9.11
C SER A 88 -10.42 -11.75 -9.59
N GLU A 89 -11.56 -11.46 -9.00
CA GLU A 89 -12.84 -12.10 -9.36
C GLU A 89 -13.35 -11.59 -10.71
N ILE A 90 -13.16 -10.30 -11.01
CA ILE A 90 -13.60 -9.71 -12.27
C ILE A 90 -12.77 -10.24 -13.44
N ILE A 91 -11.45 -10.33 -13.29
CA ILE A 91 -10.56 -10.90 -14.31
C ILE A 91 -10.94 -12.36 -14.58
N ALA A 92 -11.11 -13.18 -13.53
CA ALA A 92 -11.50 -14.57 -13.70
C ALA A 92 -12.85 -14.70 -14.44
N THR A 93 -13.86 -13.93 -14.01
CA THR A 93 -15.19 -13.95 -14.61
C THR A 93 -15.17 -13.54 -16.07
N ASN A 94 -14.51 -12.42 -16.39
CA ASN A 94 -14.49 -11.85 -17.75
C ASN A 94 -13.45 -12.49 -18.68
N SER A 95 -12.52 -13.29 -18.15
CA SER A 95 -11.64 -14.17 -18.96
C SER A 95 -12.26 -15.55 -19.18
N ARG A 96 -13.38 -15.85 -18.50
CA ARG A 96 -14.05 -17.17 -18.48
C ARG A 96 -13.08 -18.28 -18.11
N LYS A 97 -12.19 -18.00 -17.17
CA LYS A 97 -11.18 -18.92 -16.63
C LYS A 97 -11.12 -18.80 -15.12
N PRO A 98 -10.80 -19.88 -14.39
CA PRO A 98 -10.44 -19.74 -12.99
C PRO A 98 -9.20 -18.86 -12.85
N ILE A 99 -9.10 -18.12 -11.74
CA ILE A 99 -7.89 -17.35 -11.43
C ILE A 99 -6.68 -18.28 -11.37
N PHE A 100 -5.64 -17.93 -12.11
CA PHE A 100 -4.41 -18.71 -12.10
C PHE A 100 -3.72 -18.58 -10.73
N GLY A 101 -3.25 -19.73 -10.20
CA GLY A 101 -2.45 -19.76 -8.99
C GLY A 101 -3.20 -19.26 -7.75
N TYR A 102 -4.46 -19.64 -7.53
CA TYR A 102 -5.27 -19.19 -6.39
C TYR A 102 -4.54 -19.27 -5.03
N ARG A 103 -3.80 -20.39 -4.78
CA ARG A 103 -3.02 -20.52 -3.54
C ARG A 103 -1.87 -19.52 -3.48
N ALA A 104 -1.18 -19.29 -4.59
CA ALA A 104 -0.12 -18.30 -4.69
C ALA A 104 -0.66 -16.88 -4.48
N MET A 105 -1.87 -16.58 -4.96
CA MET A 105 -2.54 -15.31 -4.72
C MET A 105 -2.83 -15.08 -3.24
N ILE A 106 -3.31 -16.10 -2.50
CA ILE A 106 -3.52 -16.00 -1.04
C ILE A 106 -2.19 -15.79 -0.33
N MET A 107 -1.17 -16.60 -0.64
CA MET A 107 0.15 -16.46 -0.02
C MET A 107 0.76 -15.08 -0.28
N SER A 108 0.55 -14.53 -1.49
CA SER A 108 0.99 -13.17 -1.81
C SER A 108 0.25 -12.11 -0.98
N ILE A 109 -1.05 -12.24 -0.75
CA ILE A 109 -1.81 -11.33 0.10
C ILE A 109 -1.27 -11.37 1.54
N LEU A 110 -1.06 -12.56 2.09
CA LEU A 110 -0.53 -12.75 3.44
C LEU A 110 0.91 -12.24 3.58
N ALA A 111 1.75 -12.50 2.59
CA ALA A 111 3.14 -12.04 2.57
C ALA A 111 3.22 -10.50 2.48
N ILE A 112 2.42 -9.87 1.60
CA ILE A 112 2.32 -8.40 1.52
C ILE A 112 1.87 -7.83 2.87
N ALA A 113 0.84 -8.41 3.49
CA ALA A 113 0.34 -7.93 4.78
C ALA A 113 1.40 -8.01 5.87
N PHE A 114 2.11 -9.13 5.97
CA PHE A 114 3.20 -9.29 6.95
C PHE A 114 4.33 -8.29 6.68
N LEU A 115 4.83 -8.24 5.44
CA LEU A 115 5.92 -7.35 5.07
C LEU A 115 5.54 -5.88 5.25
N SER A 116 4.30 -5.50 4.98
CA SER A 116 3.83 -4.12 5.14
C SER A 116 4.05 -3.55 6.54
N THR A 117 4.06 -4.39 7.56
CA THR A 117 4.26 -3.98 8.96
C THR A 117 5.72 -3.88 9.38
N ILE A 118 6.68 -4.22 8.52
CA ILE A 118 8.12 -4.21 8.84
C ILE A 118 8.97 -3.41 7.84
N VAL A 119 8.36 -2.62 6.96
CA VAL A 119 9.08 -1.89 5.89
C VAL A 119 8.93 -0.37 5.97
N TRP A 120 8.19 0.17 6.93
CA TRP A 120 7.80 1.59 6.99
C TRP A 120 8.98 2.57 6.95
N GLY A 121 10.17 2.14 7.39
CA GLY A 121 11.34 3.02 7.49
C GLY A 121 11.93 3.45 6.15
N HIS A 122 11.49 2.89 5.02
CA HIS A 122 11.89 3.39 3.71
C HIS A 122 11.33 4.81 3.42
N HIS A 123 10.31 5.24 4.15
CA HIS A 123 9.84 6.62 4.11
C HIS A 123 10.73 7.59 4.91
N MET A 124 11.83 7.11 5.48
CA MET A 124 12.66 7.85 6.43
C MET A 124 14.15 7.77 6.09
N PHE A 125 14.53 7.38 4.87
CA PHE A 125 15.92 7.17 4.50
C PHE A 125 16.80 8.42 4.66
N ILE A 126 16.21 9.62 4.47
CA ILE A 126 16.93 10.90 4.58
C ILE A 126 16.59 11.69 5.86
N SER A 127 15.80 11.14 6.79
CA SER A 127 15.42 11.82 8.04
C SER A 127 16.43 11.66 9.17
N GLY A 128 17.67 11.26 8.89
CA GLY A 128 18.70 11.07 9.90
C GLY A 128 18.67 9.71 10.59
N MET A 129 18.04 8.73 9.99
CA MET A 129 18.01 7.36 10.50
C MET A 129 19.41 6.73 10.44
N ASN A 130 19.66 5.81 11.40
CA ASN A 130 20.92 5.04 11.41
C ASN A 130 21.10 4.29 10.07
N PRO A 131 22.27 4.39 9.40
CA PRO A 131 22.51 3.75 8.09
C PRO A 131 22.35 2.22 8.09
N PHE A 132 22.71 1.56 9.18
CA PHE A 132 22.46 0.11 9.32
C PHE A 132 20.98 -0.22 9.28
N LEU A 133 20.17 0.56 10.00
CA LEU A 133 18.72 0.40 9.98
C LEU A 133 18.15 0.70 8.58
N GLY A 134 18.70 1.70 7.88
CA GLY A 134 18.36 1.98 6.48
C GLY A 134 18.61 0.79 5.57
N SER A 135 19.74 0.10 5.73
CA SER A 135 20.05 -1.14 4.98
C SER A 135 19.05 -2.27 5.27
N VAL A 136 18.63 -2.42 6.53
CA VAL A 136 17.60 -3.41 6.92
C VAL A 136 16.27 -3.08 6.25
N PHE A 137 15.85 -1.80 6.27
CA PHE A 137 14.62 -1.38 5.60
C PHE A 137 14.69 -1.51 4.08
N THR A 138 15.84 -1.26 3.46
CA THR A 138 16.07 -1.56 2.03
C THR A 138 15.79 -3.03 1.74
N PHE A 139 16.42 -3.94 2.47
CA PHE A 139 16.26 -5.37 2.27
C PHE A 139 14.81 -5.82 2.45
N THR A 140 14.17 -5.45 3.55
CA THR A 140 12.77 -5.82 3.82
C THR A 140 11.80 -5.23 2.80
N THR A 141 12.05 -4.01 2.32
CA THR A 141 11.23 -3.34 1.31
C THR A 141 11.35 -4.04 -0.05
N LEU A 142 12.55 -4.39 -0.48
CA LEU A 142 12.75 -5.10 -1.75
C LEU A 142 12.11 -6.49 -1.74
N LEU A 143 11.99 -7.15 -0.59
CA LEU A 143 11.27 -8.43 -0.48
C LEU A 143 9.80 -8.32 -0.87
N ILE A 144 9.15 -7.16 -0.70
CA ILE A 144 7.73 -6.99 -1.05
C ILE A 144 7.48 -7.03 -2.57
N ALA A 145 8.53 -6.79 -3.36
CA ALA A 145 8.45 -6.92 -4.82
C ALA A 145 8.11 -8.36 -5.25
N ILE A 146 8.56 -9.38 -4.50
CA ILE A 146 8.34 -10.79 -4.84
C ILE A 146 6.84 -11.15 -4.83
N PRO A 147 6.09 -11.00 -3.72
CA PRO A 147 4.67 -11.31 -3.71
C PRO A 147 3.85 -10.39 -4.63
N SER A 148 4.27 -9.15 -4.84
CA SER A 148 3.64 -8.22 -5.78
C SER A 148 3.79 -8.67 -7.22
N ALA A 149 4.98 -9.12 -7.62
CA ALA A 149 5.25 -9.70 -8.94
C ALA A 149 4.45 -10.98 -9.16
N VAL A 150 4.36 -11.87 -8.16
CA VAL A 150 3.53 -13.09 -8.24
C VAL A 150 2.08 -12.74 -8.54
N LYS A 151 1.51 -11.70 -7.90
CA LYS A 151 0.15 -11.25 -8.21
C LYS A 151 0.02 -10.74 -9.65
N ALA A 152 0.95 -9.90 -10.09
CA ALA A 152 0.96 -9.36 -11.44
C ALA A 152 1.03 -10.48 -12.50
N PHE A 153 1.95 -11.42 -12.34
CA PHE A 153 2.06 -12.57 -13.26
C PHE A 153 0.82 -13.46 -13.25
N ASN A 154 0.20 -13.68 -12.10
CA ASN A 154 -1.02 -14.48 -12.01
C ASN A 154 -2.20 -13.80 -12.70
N TYR A 155 -2.31 -12.47 -12.67
CA TYR A 155 -3.31 -11.73 -13.45
C TYR A 155 -3.05 -11.86 -14.94
N ILE A 156 -1.83 -11.64 -15.39
CA ILE A 156 -1.45 -11.79 -16.81
C ILE A 156 -1.72 -13.22 -17.29
N THR A 157 -1.33 -14.24 -16.52
CA THR A 157 -1.56 -15.64 -16.86
C THR A 157 -3.06 -16.00 -16.89
N THR A 158 -3.87 -15.37 -16.04
CA THR A 158 -5.33 -15.54 -16.09
C THR A 158 -5.92 -14.94 -17.37
N LEU A 159 -5.42 -13.79 -17.82
CA LEU A 159 -5.81 -13.17 -19.09
C LEU A 159 -5.33 -13.98 -20.29
N TRP A 160 -4.16 -14.60 -20.22
CA TRP A 160 -3.52 -15.34 -21.32
C TRP A 160 -4.41 -16.48 -21.82
N LYS A 161 -4.70 -16.47 -23.12
CA LYS A 161 -5.59 -17.45 -23.80
C LYS A 161 -7.00 -17.54 -23.14
N GLY A 162 -7.46 -16.49 -22.47
CA GLY A 162 -8.84 -16.37 -21.99
C GLY A 162 -9.79 -15.90 -23.08
N ASN A 163 -11.07 -16.23 -22.94
CA ASN A 163 -12.13 -15.63 -23.77
C ASN A 163 -12.53 -14.28 -23.15
N LEU A 164 -11.75 -13.24 -23.49
CA LEU A 164 -11.83 -11.93 -22.84
C LEU A 164 -13.12 -11.19 -23.22
N GLN A 165 -13.91 -10.84 -22.22
CA GLN A 165 -15.07 -9.97 -22.34
C GLN A 165 -14.66 -8.54 -21.96
N LEU A 166 -14.34 -7.70 -22.94
CA LEU A 166 -13.83 -6.33 -22.76
C LEU A 166 -14.98 -5.34 -22.45
N ASN A 167 -15.73 -5.64 -21.38
CA ASN A 167 -16.71 -4.73 -20.81
C ASN A 167 -16.02 -3.69 -19.90
N PRO A 168 -16.72 -2.61 -19.46
CA PRO A 168 -16.12 -1.59 -18.61
C PRO A 168 -15.44 -2.13 -17.35
N ALA A 169 -16.05 -3.11 -16.67
CA ALA A 169 -15.46 -3.73 -15.49
C ALA A 169 -14.10 -4.39 -15.78
N MET A 170 -14.00 -5.06 -16.94
CA MET A 170 -12.75 -5.70 -17.38
C MET A 170 -11.70 -4.68 -17.78
N LEU A 171 -12.08 -3.62 -18.50
CA LEU A 171 -11.16 -2.56 -18.91
C LEU A 171 -10.54 -1.84 -17.68
N PHE A 172 -11.36 -1.51 -16.68
CA PHE A 172 -10.86 -0.98 -15.42
C PHE A 172 -9.94 -1.97 -14.69
N SER A 173 -10.27 -3.27 -14.72
CA SER A 173 -9.42 -4.30 -14.11
C SER A 173 -8.05 -4.42 -14.81
N ILE A 174 -8.01 -4.35 -16.14
CA ILE A 174 -6.77 -4.32 -16.92
C ILE A 174 -5.98 -3.03 -16.63
N GLY A 175 -6.67 -1.90 -16.54
CA GLY A 175 -6.09 -0.61 -16.13
C GLY A 175 -5.42 -0.69 -14.76
N LEU A 176 -6.09 -1.29 -13.78
CA LEU A 176 -5.50 -1.53 -12.45
C LEU A 176 -4.21 -2.35 -12.54
N VAL A 177 -4.24 -3.48 -13.25
CA VAL A 177 -3.05 -4.34 -13.38
C VAL A 177 -1.90 -3.58 -14.05
N SER A 178 -2.18 -2.80 -15.10
CA SER A 178 -1.19 -1.99 -15.80
C SER A 178 -0.55 -0.94 -14.89
N THR A 179 -1.36 -0.14 -14.19
CA THR A 179 -0.86 0.92 -13.30
C THR A 179 -0.15 0.34 -12.08
N PHE A 180 -0.62 -0.78 -11.54
CA PHE A 180 0.03 -1.50 -10.44
C PHE A 180 1.43 -2.01 -10.84
N ILE A 181 1.60 -2.55 -12.06
CA ILE A 181 2.90 -3.00 -12.56
C ILE A 181 3.83 -1.80 -12.78
N THR A 182 3.36 -0.78 -13.50
CA THR A 182 4.18 0.40 -13.81
C THR A 182 4.65 1.11 -12.54
N GLY A 183 3.74 1.34 -11.60
CA GLY A 183 4.09 1.93 -10.31
C GLY A 183 4.94 1.01 -9.44
N GLY A 184 4.73 -0.32 -9.50
CA GLY A 184 5.54 -1.30 -8.76
C GLY A 184 7.01 -1.30 -9.19
N LEU A 185 7.30 -1.07 -10.47
CA LEU A 185 8.68 -0.95 -10.96
C LEU A 185 9.39 0.29 -10.38
N THR A 186 8.69 1.41 -10.22
CA THR A 186 9.27 2.61 -9.57
C THR A 186 9.52 2.38 -8.09
N GLY A 187 8.78 1.47 -7.45
CA GLY A 187 8.97 1.07 -6.06
C GLY A 187 10.28 0.36 -5.78
N ILE A 188 10.86 -0.32 -6.77
CA ILE A 188 12.19 -0.94 -6.63
C ILE A 188 13.26 0.13 -6.46
N ILE A 189 13.14 1.24 -7.19
CA ILE A 189 14.06 2.39 -7.09
C ILE A 189 13.94 3.04 -5.71
N LEU A 190 12.72 3.33 -5.26
CA LEU A 190 12.46 3.95 -3.96
C LEU A 190 12.74 3.03 -2.77
N GLY A 191 12.70 1.72 -2.98
CA GLY A 191 13.00 0.74 -1.93
C GLY A 191 14.48 0.58 -1.64
N ASP A 192 15.36 1.04 -2.53
CA ASP A 192 16.80 1.03 -2.34
C ASP A 192 17.26 2.39 -1.80
N SER A 193 17.78 2.41 -0.57
CA SER A 193 18.21 3.66 0.09
C SER A 193 19.28 4.43 -0.70
N THR A 194 20.13 3.75 -1.48
CA THR A 194 21.18 4.39 -2.27
C THR A 194 20.63 5.11 -3.50
N LEU A 195 19.55 4.60 -4.08
CA LEU A 195 18.85 5.21 -5.20
C LEU A 195 17.85 6.27 -4.73
N ASP A 196 17.14 5.97 -3.64
CA ASP A 196 16.10 6.81 -3.06
C ASP A 196 16.61 8.20 -2.66
N ILE A 197 17.84 8.31 -2.14
CA ILE A 197 18.48 9.57 -1.76
C ILE A 197 18.37 10.68 -2.84
N ASN A 198 18.33 10.29 -4.12
CA ASN A 198 18.27 11.24 -5.24
C ASN A 198 16.84 11.59 -5.66
N VAL A 199 15.85 10.81 -5.24
CA VAL A 199 14.44 10.94 -5.67
C VAL A 199 13.47 11.09 -4.49
N HIS A 200 13.96 10.97 -3.25
CA HIS A 200 13.18 11.17 -2.03
C HIS A 200 12.61 12.60 -2.00
N ASP A 201 11.39 12.74 -1.50
CA ASP A 201 10.65 14.01 -1.43
C ASP A 201 10.47 14.72 -2.78
N THR A 202 10.62 14.02 -3.89
CA THR A 202 10.34 14.52 -5.24
C THR A 202 9.00 14.03 -5.79
N TYR A 203 8.59 14.57 -6.94
CA TYR A 203 7.42 14.06 -7.67
C TYR A 203 7.56 12.61 -8.15
N PHE A 204 8.76 12.02 -8.12
CA PHE A 204 8.96 10.61 -8.39
C PHE A 204 8.26 9.72 -7.34
N VAL A 205 8.35 10.10 -6.06
CA VAL A 205 7.61 9.44 -4.96
C VAL A 205 6.11 9.60 -5.15
N VAL A 206 5.66 10.83 -5.51
CA VAL A 206 4.24 11.13 -5.76
C VAL A 206 3.71 10.27 -6.92
N ALA A 207 4.46 10.17 -8.01
CA ALA A 207 4.08 9.33 -9.15
C ALA A 207 3.99 7.86 -8.75
N HIS A 208 4.96 7.36 -7.96
CA HIS A 208 4.96 5.98 -7.48
C HIS A 208 3.67 5.61 -6.77
N PHE A 209 3.35 6.30 -5.67
CA PHE A 209 2.19 5.90 -4.87
C PHE A 209 0.85 6.19 -5.57
N HIS A 210 0.78 7.21 -6.43
CA HIS A 210 -0.43 7.42 -7.22
C HIS A 210 -0.67 6.30 -8.24
N LEU A 211 0.36 5.78 -8.89
CA LEU A 211 0.22 4.66 -9.82
C LEU A 211 -0.10 3.35 -9.10
N VAL A 212 0.67 3.02 -8.04
CA VAL A 212 0.51 1.74 -7.32
C VAL A 212 -0.80 1.67 -6.55
N MET A 213 -1.17 2.74 -5.87
CA MET A 213 -2.30 2.75 -4.94
C MET A 213 -3.44 3.66 -5.43
N GLY A 214 -3.19 4.94 -5.66
CA GLY A 214 -4.24 5.91 -5.92
C GLY A 214 -5.11 5.57 -7.13
N ILE A 215 -4.51 5.56 -8.33
CA ILE A 215 -5.22 5.26 -9.59
C ILE A 215 -5.63 3.79 -9.65
N SER A 216 -4.76 2.88 -9.19
CA SER A 216 -5.08 1.44 -9.18
C SER A 216 -6.29 1.13 -8.29
N ALA A 217 -6.38 1.73 -7.11
CA ALA A 217 -7.54 1.54 -6.22
C ALA A 217 -8.82 2.11 -6.84
N LEU A 218 -8.75 3.31 -7.46
CA LEU A 218 -9.84 3.91 -8.22
C LEU A 218 -10.34 2.97 -9.32
N TYR A 219 -9.45 2.43 -10.13
CA TYR A 219 -9.81 1.47 -11.17
C TYR A 219 -10.47 0.21 -10.60
N GLY A 220 -9.94 -0.34 -9.49
CA GLY A 220 -10.56 -1.48 -8.82
C GLY A 220 -11.96 -1.18 -8.27
N MET A 221 -12.16 0.02 -7.73
CA MET A 221 -13.46 0.49 -7.26
C MET A 221 -14.47 0.60 -8.42
N PHE A 222 -14.12 1.27 -9.51
CA PHE A 222 -15.01 1.37 -10.67
C PHE A 222 -15.26 0.00 -11.31
N ALA A 223 -14.25 -0.86 -11.43
CA ALA A 223 -14.42 -2.24 -11.88
C ALA A 223 -15.48 -2.97 -11.04
N GLY A 224 -15.38 -2.85 -9.71
CA GLY A 224 -16.32 -3.43 -8.76
C GLY A 224 -17.74 -2.87 -8.89
N ILE A 225 -17.87 -1.55 -9.06
CA ILE A 225 -19.15 -0.88 -9.27
C ILE A 225 -19.83 -1.43 -10.53
N TYR A 226 -19.16 -1.39 -11.68
CA TYR A 226 -19.71 -1.88 -12.95
C TYR A 226 -20.06 -3.36 -12.88
N HIS A 227 -19.22 -4.17 -12.24
CA HIS A 227 -19.46 -5.62 -12.12
C HIS A 227 -20.64 -5.96 -11.23
N ARG A 228 -20.84 -5.24 -10.13
CA ARG A 228 -21.88 -5.55 -9.13
C ARG A 228 -23.18 -4.79 -9.35
N PHE A 229 -23.18 -3.72 -10.14
CA PHE A 229 -24.34 -2.87 -10.36
C PHE A 229 -25.57 -3.67 -10.86
N PRO A 230 -25.46 -4.56 -11.87
CA PRO A 230 -26.60 -5.34 -12.33
C PRO A 230 -27.20 -6.23 -11.26
N LYS A 231 -26.35 -6.83 -10.41
CA LYS A 231 -26.80 -7.70 -9.33
C LYS A 231 -27.54 -6.93 -8.22
N LYS A 232 -27.13 -5.68 -7.97
CA LYS A 232 -27.71 -4.86 -6.89
C LYS A 232 -28.99 -4.15 -7.33
N PHE A 233 -29.05 -3.67 -8.58
CA PHE A 233 -30.12 -2.80 -9.06
C PHE A 233 -31.02 -3.42 -10.14
N GLY A 234 -30.74 -4.65 -10.58
CA GLY A 234 -31.54 -5.36 -11.61
C GLY A 234 -31.46 -4.76 -13.01
N ARG A 235 -30.56 -3.80 -13.26
CA ARG A 235 -30.39 -3.14 -14.55
C ARG A 235 -28.92 -2.91 -14.88
N MET A 236 -28.59 -2.87 -16.17
CA MET A 236 -27.23 -2.57 -16.64
C MET A 236 -26.97 -1.07 -16.65
N LEU A 237 -25.72 -0.67 -16.36
CA LEU A 237 -25.22 0.66 -16.69
C LEU A 237 -25.03 0.77 -18.20
N ASN A 238 -25.12 2.01 -18.73
CA ASN A 238 -24.86 2.26 -20.14
C ASN A 238 -23.39 1.89 -20.44
N LYS A 239 -23.20 1.11 -21.50
CA LYS A 239 -21.87 0.64 -21.93
C LYS A 239 -21.15 1.63 -22.83
N ASN A 240 -21.85 2.64 -23.34
CA ASN A 240 -21.37 3.60 -24.33
C ASN A 240 -21.02 4.97 -23.73
N LEU A 241 -20.92 5.04 -22.36
CA LEU A 241 -20.52 6.25 -21.65
C LEU A 241 -19.13 6.09 -21.09
#